data_847a188c0853189da57e3306c976c57c
#
_entry.id   847a188c0853189da57e3306c976c57c
#
_cell.length_a   1.000
_cell.length_b   1.000
_cell.length_c   1.000
_cell.angle_alpha   90.00
_cell.angle_beta   90.00
_cell.angle_gamma   90.00
#
_symmetry.space_group_name_H-M   'P 1'
#
loop_
_entity.id
_entity.type
_entity.pdbx_description
1 polymer ?
#
loop_
_entity_poly.entity_id
_entity_poly.type
_entity_poly.pdbx_seq_one_letter_code
_entity_poly.pdbx_strand_id
1 'polypeptide(L)'
;DVALLAKVLIKKDSYDKATIHYSSEFMLDECKKGPMFDPKFIFYKTDSWKKVDKKSREAFEYFIKSFKKNIEVFDTPSYFKDIDKYHRLIHETDLANNFQVYYKKSKSKLSKEMRSAISKGMKHSAKEYLDAVDFMERSYESYKEVFEDYHGVLSPCSTGVADKGLKSTGSADFNRVWSYMHTPAISLPLLQGENNLPLGVQLVGDRHDDNRFLGVANWLEKESKKFNE
;
A
#
# COMPACT_ATOMS: atom_id res chain seq x y z
N ASP A 1 -3.61 13.27 11.17
CA ASP A 1 -2.35 12.89 11.86
C ASP A 1 -1.24 12.61 10.84
N VAL A 2 -1.46 11.75 9.81
CA VAL A 2 -0.44 11.38 8.79
C VAL A 2 0.11 12.62 8.07
N ALA A 3 -0.76 13.53 7.58
CA ALA A 3 -0.34 14.77 6.92
C ALA A 3 0.52 15.66 7.83
N LEU A 4 0.20 15.74 9.12
CA LEU A 4 0.98 16.50 10.10
C LEU A 4 2.38 15.92 10.30
N LEU A 5 2.48 14.60 10.45
CA LEU A 5 3.76 13.91 10.58
C LEU A 5 4.58 14.00 9.28
N ALA A 6 3.95 13.77 8.13
CA ALA A 6 4.60 13.85 6.84
C ALA A 6 5.18 15.25 6.57
N LYS A 7 4.44 16.32 6.91
CA LYS A 7 4.93 17.71 6.81
C LYS A 7 6.26 17.93 7.55
N VAL A 8 6.46 17.25 8.67
CA VAL A 8 7.69 17.38 9.49
C VAL A 8 8.79 16.46 9.01
N LEU A 9 8.44 15.24 8.57
CA LEU A 9 9.39 14.17 8.29
C LEU A 9 9.89 14.16 6.83
N ILE A 10 9.09 14.66 5.88
CA ILE A 10 9.49 14.67 4.47
C ILE A 10 10.63 15.66 4.26
N LYS A 11 11.79 15.12 3.92
CA LYS A 11 12.99 15.90 3.59
C LYS A 11 13.86 15.09 2.65
N LYS A 12 14.46 15.76 1.65
CA LYS A 12 15.50 15.12 0.86
C LYS A 12 16.73 14.83 1.70
N ASP A 13 17.22 13.59 1.66
CA ASP A 13 18.52 13.20 2.15
C ASP A 13 19.51 13.09 0.98
N SER A 14 20.61 13.84 1.00
CA SER A 14 21.63 13.80 -0.05
C SER A 14 22.39 12.47 -0.11
N TYR A 15 22.37 11.69 0.97
CA TYR A 15 23.01 10.36 1.04
C TYR A 15 22.07 9.22 0.61
N ASP A 16 20.76 9.48 0.56
CA ASP A 16 19.77 8.51 0.10
C ASP A 16 19.24 8.88 -1.28
N LYS A 17 19.64 8.09 -2.29
CA LYS A 17 19.25 8.30 -3.69
C LYS A 17 17.74 8.07 -3.93
N ALA A 18 17.06 7.35 -3.04
CA ALA A 18 15.63 7.10 -3.13
C ALA A 18 14.79 8.31 -2.71
N THR A 19 15.36 9.26 -1.96
CA THR A 19 14.66 10.48 -1.58
C THR A 19 14.64 11.51 -2.72
N ILE A 20 13.49 12.13 -2.93
CA ILE A 20 13.29 13.18 -3.93
C ILE A 20 13.06 14.55 -3.26
N HIS A 21 13.18 15.62 -4.02
CA HIS A 21 12.69 16.92 -3.59
C HIS A 21 11.17 16.92 -3.65
N TYR A 22 10.52 17.06 -2.51
CA TYR A 22 9.07 17.17 -2.40
C TYR A 22 8.71 18.32 -1.46
N SER A 23 7.78 19.18 -1.86
CA SER A 23 7.28 20.25 -1.00
C SER A 23 6.15 19.73 -0.12
N SER A 24 6.39 19.66 1.17
CA SER A 24 5.38 19.30 2.18
C SER A 24 4.70 20.52 2.81
N GLU A 25 5.01 21.75 2.34
CA GLU A 25 4.57 23.00 2.95
C GLU A 25 3.03 23.10 3.07
N PHE A 26 2.34 22.79 1.97
CA PHE A 26 0.87 22.89 1.89
C PHE A 26 0.14 21.59 2.20
N MET A 27 0.84 20.50 2.52
CA MET A 27 0.28 19.17 2.68
C MET A 27 -0.86 19.11 3.71
N LEU A 28 -0.68 19.78 4.85
CA LEU A 28 -1.71 19.81 5.91
C LEU A 28 -2.93 20.63 5.52
N ASP A 29 -2.72 21.74 4.83
CA ASP A 29 -3.79 22.65 4.43
C ASP A 29 -4.63 22.03 3.30
N GLU A 30 -3.99 21.42 2.30
CA GLU A 30 -4.68 20.69 1.25
C GLU A 30 -5.42 19.46 1.80
N CYS A 31 -4.83 18.75 2.76
CA CYS A 31 -5.51 17.65 3.45
C CYS A 31 -6.77 18.13 4.17
N LYS A 32 -6.74 19.26 4.88
CA LYS A 32 -7.89 19.83 5.60
C LYS A 32 -8.96 20.34 4.65
N LYS A 33 -8.56 20.99 3.57
CA LYS A 33 -9.46 21.54 2.55
C LYS A 33 -10.23 20.42 1.85
N GLY A 34 -9.55 19.31 1.54
CA GLY A 34 -10.13 18.19 0.81
C GLY A 34 -10.43 18.53 -0.66
N PRO A 35 -10.99 17.57 -1.42
CA PRO A 35 -11.38 17.79 -2.81
C PRO A 35 -12.61 18.70 -2.92
N MET A 36 -12.68 19.50 -3.99
CA MET A 36 -13.83 20.34 -4.34
C MET A 36 -14.90 19.61 -5.16
N PHE A 37 -14.81 18.28 -5.25
CA PHE A 37 -15.69 17.41 -6.01
C PHE A 37 -15.93 16.12 -5.23
N ASP A 38 -16.93 15.36 -5.62
CA ASP A 38 -17.18 14.03 -5.07
C ASP A 38 -16.21 13.01 -5.70
N PRO A 39 -15.23 12.47 -4.93
CA PRO A 39 -14.27 11.53 -5.46
C PRO A 39 -14.92 10.22 -5.93
N LYS A 40 -14.36 9.67 -7.01
CA LYS A 40 -14.69 8.32 -7.50
C LYS A 40 -13.53 7.38 -7.21
N PHE A 41 -13.84 6.14 -6.89
CA PHE A 41 -12.88 5.13 -6.51
C PHE A 41 -13.11 3.83 -7.27
N ILE A 42 -12.02 3.12 -7.54
CA ILE A 42 -12.07 1.70 -7.89
C ILE A 42 -11.87 0.89 -6.61
N PHE A 43 -12.67 -0.15 -6.41
CA PHE A 43 -12.38 -1.19 -5.43
C PHE A 43 -11.89 -2.44 -6.16
N TYR A 44 -10.61 -2.80 -5.96
CA TYR A 44 -10.05 -4.00 -6.54
C TYR A 44 -10.30 -5.25 -5.68
N LYS A 45 -11.03 -6.23 -6.25
CA LYS A 45 -11.08 -7.59 -5.72
C LYS A 45 -9.87 -8.37 -6.22
N THR A 46 -8.77 -8.29 -5.47
CA THR A 46 -7.55 -9.04 -5.79
C THR A 46 -7.77 -10.56 -5.58
N ASP A 47 -6.86 -11.40 -6.10
CA ASP A 47 -6.88 -12.85 -5.81
C ASP A 47 -6.83 -13.15 -4.31
N SER A 48 -6.24 -12.24 -3.53
CA SER A 48 -6.20 -12.33 -2.06
C SER A 48 -7.55 -12.04 -1.38
N TRP A 49 -8.55 -11.52 -2.10
CA TRP A 49 -9.92 -11.33 -1.58
C TRP A 49 -10.50 -12.63 -1.00
N LYS A 50 -10.17 -13.77 -1.60
CA LYS A 50 -10.61 -15.10 -1.12
C LYS A 50 -10.08 -15.45 0.27
N LYS A 51 -8.99 -14.81 0.71
CA LYS A 51 -8.35 -15.00 2.01
C LYS A 51 -8.92 -14.10 3.11
N VAL A 52 -9.73 -13.10 2.74
CA VAL A 52 -10.40 -12.22 3.72
C VAL A 52 -11.40 -13.04 4.51
N ASP A 53 -11.36 -12.93 5.84
CA ASP A 53 -12.30 -13.62 6.70
C ASP A 53 -13.76 -13.17 6.44
N LYS A 54 -14.72 -13.99 6.85
CA LYS A 54 -16.13 -13.78 6.51
C LYS A 54 -16.67 -12.46 7.06
N LYS A 55 -16.39 -12.14 8.32
CA LYS A 55 -16.92 -10.92 8.97
C LYS A 55 -16.32 -9.66 8.36
N SER A 56 -15.02 -9.68 8.08
CA SER A 56 -14.34 -8.59 7.38
C SER A 56 -14.87 -8.40 5.96
N ARG A 57 -15.15 -9.51 5.25
CA ARG A 57 -15.73 -9.44 3.90
C ARG A 57 -17.12 -8.80 3.92
N GLU A 58 -17.99 -9.19 4.85
CA GLU A 58 -19.31 -8.59 5.04
C GLU A 58 -19.21 -7.08 5.32
N ALA A 59 -18.25 -6.65 6.16
CA ALA A 59 -18.01 -5.25 6.44
C ALA A 59 -17.57 -4.46 5.19
N PHE A 60 -16.67 -5.02 4.37
CA PHE A 60 -16.27 -4.39 3.10
C PHE A 60 -17.43 -4.33 2.10
N GLU A 61 -18.25 -5.37 1.98
CA GLU A 61 -19.40 -5.38 1.09
C GLU A 61 -20.46 -4.34 1.51
N TYR A 62 -20.67 -4.18 2.82
CA TYR A 62 -21.50 -3.10 3.35
C TYR A 62 -20.93 -1.72 3.00
N PHE A 63 -19.63 -1.51 3.20
CA PHE A 63 -18.94 -0.27 2.87
C PHE A 63 -19.09 0.09 1.38
N ILE A 64 -18.80 -0.86 0.48
CA ILE A 64 -18.95 -0.66 -0.97
C ILE A 64 -20.39 -0.27 -1.33
N LYS A 65 -21.37 -0.95 -0.72
CA LYS A 65 -22.79 -0.64 -0.94
C LYS A 65 -23.19 0.73 -0.44
N SER A 66 -22.65 1.18 0.70
CA SER A 66 -22.90 2.51 1.27
C SER A 66 -22.36 3.63 0.36
N PHE A 67 -21.23 3.38 -0.30
CA PHE A 67 -20.58 4.30 -1.23
C PHE A 67 -20.83 3.97 -2.72
N LYS A 68 -21.96 3.34 -3.05
CA LYS A 68 -22.26 2.88 -4.44
C LYS A 68 -22.22 3.96 -5.51
N LYS A 69 -22.33 5.24 -5.14
CA LYS A 69 -22.24 6.38 -6.06
C LYS A 69 -20.78 6.77 -6.36
N ASN A 70 -19.86 6.37 -5.47
CA ASN A 70 -18.46 6.75 -5.51
C ASN A 70 -17.53 5.57 -5.81
N ILE A 71 -17.98 4.32 -5.57
CA ILE A 71 -17.15 3.13 -5.70
C ILE A 71 -17.66 2.23 -6.81
N GLU A 72 -16.77 1.93 -7.74
CA GLU A 72 -16.94 0.90 -8.75
C GLU A 72 -16.04 -0.30 -8.42
N VAL A 73 -16.55 -1.52 -8.63
CA VAL A 73 -15.81 -2.75 -8.29
C VAL A 73 -15.26 -3.36 -9.54
N PHE A 74 -13.96 -3.64 -9.56
CA PHE A 74 -13.26 -4.29 -10.67
C PHE A 74 -12.44 -5.47 -10.19
N ASP A 75 -12.24 -6.42 -11.08
CA ASP A 75 -11.19 -7.41 -10.92
C ASP A 75 -9.83 -6.76 -11.19
N THR A 76 -8.80 -7.31 -10.56
CA THR A 76 -7.45 -6.79 -10.78
C THR A 76 -6.94 -7.04 -12.20
N PRO A 77 -6.18 -6.10 -12.78
CA PRO A 77 -5.51 -6.31 -14.05
C PRO A 77 -4.67 -7.59 -14.07
N SER A 78 -4.55 -8.23 -15.22
CA SER A 78 -3.86 -9.52 -15.35
C SER A 78 -2.39 -9.49 -14.95
N TYR A 79 -1.71 -8.37 -15.14
CA TYR A 79 -0.30 -8.20 -14.75
C TYR A 79 -0.06 -8.23 -13.23
N PHE A 80 -1.09 -8.03 -12.41
CA PHE A 80 -0.97 -8.14 -10.95
C PHE A 80 -0.50 -9.53 -10.49
N LYS A 81 -0.77 -10.58 -11.28
CA LYS A 81 -0.35 -11.95 -10.96
C LYS A 81 1.17 -12.13 -10.89
N ASP A 82 1.90 -11.36 -11.70
CA ASP A 82 3.36 -11.46 -11.77
C ASP A 82 4.07 -10.55 -10.76
N ILE A 83 3.35 -9.57 -10.19
CA ILE A 83 3.93 -8.59 -9.27
C ILE A 83 4.54 -9.26 -8.03
N ASP A 84 3.90 -10.28 -7.43
CA ASP A 84 4.44 -10.94 -6.23
C ASP A 84 5.82 -11.55 -6.49
N LYS A 85 6.02 -12.14 -7.67
CA LYS A 85 7.31 -12.71 -8.09
C LYS A 85 8.39 -11.63 -8.19
N TYR A 86 8.11 -10.55 -8.90
CA TYR A 86 9.07 -9.48 -9.14
C TYR A 86 9.33 -8.62 -7.90
N HIS A 87 8.29 -8.37 -7.10
CA HIS A 87 8.44 -7.72 -5.79
C HIS A 87 9.41 -8.51 -4.88
N ARG A 88 9.24 -9.83 -4.78
CA ARG A 88 10.14 -10.66 -3.97
C ARG A 88 11.58 -10.61 -4.47
N LEU A 89 11.77 -10.63 -5.78
CA LEU A 89 13.11 -10.58 -6.38
C LEU A 89 13.80 -9.27 -6.03
N ILE A 90 13.16 -8.12 -6.23
CA ILE A 90 13.71 -6.81 -5.85
C ILE A 90 13.98 -6.77 -4.35
N HIS A 91 13.00 -7.12 -3.53
CA HIS A 91 13.11 -7.07 -2.08
C HIS A 91 14.26 -7.95 -1.54
N GLU A 92 14.39 -9.19 -2.02
CA GLU A 92 15.47 -10.09 -1.62
C GLU A 92 16.84 -9.57 -2.07
N THR A 93 16.93 -8.98 -3.28
CA THR A 93 18.17 -8.41 -3.81
C THR A 93 18.59 -7.16 -3.01
N ASP A 94 17.66 -6.28 -2.69
CA ASP A 94 17.92 -5.08 -1.90
C ASP A 94 18.30 -5.43 -0.45
N LEU A 95 17.64 -6.42 0.15
CA LEU A 95 18.06 -6.96 1.45
C LEU A 95 19.49 -7.52 1.40
N ALA A 96 19.83 -8.25 0.36
CA ALA A 96 21.19 -8.78 0.20
C ALA A 96 22.20 -7.64 0.06
N ASN A 97 21.91 -6.62 -0.77
CA ASN A 97 22.79 -5.47 -0.94
C ASN A 97 23.01 -4.70 0.36
N ASN A 98 21.93 -4.39 1.09
CA ASN A 98 21.99 -3.52 2.26
C ASN A 98 22.48 -4.24 3.53
N PHE A 99 22.21 -5.53 3.66
CA PHE A 99 22.47 -6.28 4.89
C PHE A 99 23.57 -7.35 4.80
N GLN A 100 24.25 -7.51 3.66
CA GLN A 100 25.30 -8.52 3.52
C GLN A 100 26.43 -8.36 4.53
N VAL A 101 26.76 -7.14 4.95
CA VAL A 101 27.81 -6.88 5.94
C VAL A 101 27.42 -7.49 7.30
N TYR A 102 26.17 -7.30 7.71
CA TYR A 102 25.64 -7.89 8.95
C TYR A 102 25.49 -9.40 8.81
N TYR A 103 25.10 -9.89 7.64
CA TYR A 103 25.03 -11.32 7.36
C TYR A 103 26.39 -12.01 7.49
N LYS A 104 27.48 -11.37 7.02
CA LYS A 104 28.84 -11.90 7.16
C LYS A 104 29.37 -11.84 8.61
N LYS A 105 29.14 -10.70 9.32
CA LYS A 105 29.74 -10.44 10.64
C LYS A 105 28.91 -10.99 11.80
N SER A 106 27.59 -11.06 11.68
CA SER A 106 26.67 -11.32 12.80
C SER A 106 25.49 -12.20 12.39
N LYS A 107 25.70 -13.20 11.55
CA LYS A 107 24.66 -14.07 10.99
C LYS A 107 23.73 -14.69 12.03
N SER A 108 24.26 -15.07 13.19
CA SER A 108 23.48 -15.67 14.28
C SER A 108 22.47 -14.70 14.94
N LYS A 109 22.69 -13.38 14.82
CA LYS A 109 21.80 -12.34 15.36
C LYS A 109 20.64 -11.99 14.40
N LEU A 110 20.68 -12.46 13.16
CA LEU A 110 19.60 -12.26 12.19
C LEU A 110 18.56 -13.37 12.33
N SER A 111 17.28 -13.03 12.13
CA SER A 111 16.20 -14.03 12.10
C SER A 111 16.41 -15.04 10.98
N LYS A 112 15.74 -16.17 11.07
CA LYS A 112 15.79 -17.23 10.03
C LYS A 112 15.29 -16.71 8.69
N GLU A 113 14.21 -15.93 8.71
CA GLU A 113 13.56 -15.32 7.55
C GLU A 113 14.49 -14.34 6.85
N MET A 114 15.12 -13.44 7.63
CA MET A 114 16.08 -12.46 7.12
C MET A 114 17.29 -13.14 6.49
N ARG A 115 17.84 -14.16 7.14
CA ARG A 115 18.97 -14.96 6.57
C ARG A 115 18.57 -15.63 5.26
N SER A 116 17.36 -16.17 5.19
CA SER A 116 16.85 -16.82 3.97
C SER A 116 16.72 -15.82 2.83
N ALA A 117 16.09 -14.66 3.08
CA ALA A 117 15.92 -13.62 2.08
C ALA A 117 17.25 -13.10 1.54
N ILE A 118 18.21 -12.77 2.43
CA ILE A 118 19.56 -12.34 2.02
C ILE A 118 20.27 -13.42 1.20
N SER A 119 20.18 -14.69 1.62
CA SER A 119 20.83 -15.79 0.90
C SER A 119 20.25 -16.02 -0.50
N LYS A 120 18.94 -15.77 -0.70
CA LYS A 120 18.30 -15.81 -2.01
C LYS A 120 18.71 -14.63 -2.86
N GLY A 121 18.64 -13.42 -2.28
CA GLY A 121 18.99 -12.17 -2.98
C GLY A 121 20.43 -12.17 -3.53
N MET A 122 21.39 -12.79 -2.81
CA MET A 122 22.75 -12.97 -3.31
C MET A 122 22.89 -13.88 -4.55
N LYS A 123 21.84 -14.60 -4.93
CA LYS A 123 21.83 -15.49 -6.10
C LYS A 123 21.14 -14.89 -7.31
N HIS A 124 20.37 -13.82 -7.14
CA HIS A 124 19.74 -13.14 -8.25
C HIS A 124 20.78 -12.44 -9.12
N SER A 125 20.61 -12.55 -10.43
CA SER A 125 21.47 -11.90 -11.41
C SER A 125 21.06 -10.42 -11.59
N ALA A 126 22.00 -9.61 -12.08
CA ALA A 126 21.72 -8.24 -12.46
C ALA A 126 20.62 -8.14 -13.53
N LYS A 127 20.60 -9.11 -14.49
CA LYS A 127 19.56 -9.13 -15.53
C LYS A 127 18.17 -9.35 -14.93
N GLU A 128 18.01 -10.32 -14.04
CA GLU A 128 16.72 -10.58 -13.37
C GLU A 128 16.23 -9.35 -12.59
N TYR A 129 17.14 -8.66 -11.90
CA TYR A 129 16.82 -7.44 -11.17
C TYR A 129 16.36 -6.31 -12.10
N LEU A 130 17.07 -6.08 -13.20
CA LEU A 130 16.69 -5.07 -14.19
C LEU A 130 15.36 -5.41 -14.87
N ASP A 131 15.13 -6.67 -15.23
CA ASP A 131 13.84 -7.12 -15.80
C ASP A 131 12.68 -6.86 -14.81
N ALA A 132 12.93 -7.04 -13.50
CA ALA A 132 11.93 -6.78 -12.45
C ALA A 132 11.65 -5.27 -12.27
N VAL A 133 12.68 -4.42 -12.37
CA VAL A 133 12.53 -2.96 -12.33
C VAL A 133 11.78 -2.46 -13.57
N ASP A 134 12.11 -2.95 -14.76
CA ASP A 134 11.41 -2.60 -15.98
C ASP A 134 9.93 -3.02 -15.95
N PHE A 135 9.65 -4.19 -15.37
CA PHE A 135 8.26 -4.64 -15.20
C PHE A 135 7.51 -3.76 -14.19
N MET A 136 8.19 -3.28 -13.16
CA MET A 136 7.61 -2.35 -12.17
C MET A 136 7.15 -1.05 -12.84
N GLU A 137 8.01 -0.43 -13.65
CA GLU A 137 7.66 0.83 -14.30
C GLU A 137 6.53 0.65 -15.33
N ARG A 138 6.54 -0.43 -16.11
CA ARG A 138 5.44 -0.74 -17.04
C ARG A 138 4.13 -1.00 -16.30
N SER A 139 4.18 -1.68 -15.15
CA SER A 139 3.00 -1.93 -14.32
C SER A 139 2.44 -0.63 -13.77
N TYR A 140 3.30 0.29 -13.35
CA TYR A 140 2.88 1.61 -12.88
C TYR A 140 2.29 2.46 -14.02
N GLU A 141 2.89 2.48 -15.21
CA GLU A 141 2.36 3.21 -16.36
C GLU A 141 0.94 2.74 -16.72
N SER A 142 0.69 1.42 -16.68
CA SER A 142 -0.66 0.89 -16.88
C SER A 142 -1.60 1.19 -15.71
N TYR A 143 -1.07 1.28 -14.47
CA TYR A 143 -1.87 1.60 -13.29
C TYR A 143 -2.29 3.06 -13.26
N LYS A 144 -1.43 3.98 -13.67
CA LYS A 144 -1.73 5.41 -13.59
C LYS A 144 -2.90 5.84 -14.50
N GLU A 145 -3.22 5.07 -15.56
CA GLU A 145 -4.40 5.32 -16.40
C GLU A 145 -5.71 5.32 -15.59
N VAL A 146 -5.74 4.62 -14.44
CA VAL A 146 -6.87 4.64 -13.49
C VAL A 146 -7.18 6.07 -13.02
N PHE A 147 -6.17 6.93 -12.89
CA PHE A 147 -6.34 8.28 -12.36
C PHE A 147 -6.85 9.31 -13.37
N GLU A 148 -7.10 8.91 -14.62
CA GLU A 148 -7.82 9.73 -15.58
C GLU A 148 -9.30 9.88 -15.19
N ASP A 149 -9.91 8.80 -14.63
CA ASP A 149 -11.34 8.75 -14.30
C ASP A 149 -11.61 8.65 -12.79
N TYR A 150 -10.62 8.17 -12.01
CA TYR A 150 -10.78 7.89 -10.58
C TYR A 150 -9.75 8.65 -9.74
N HIS A 151 -10.06 8.80 -8.47
CA HIS A 151 -9.26 9.60 -7.52
C HIS A 151 -8.51 8.73 -6.50
N GLY A 152 -8.63 7.43 -6.61
CA GLY A 152 -7.93 6.45 -5.80
C GLY A 152 -8.43 5.03 -6.01
N VAL A 153 -7.61 4.10 -5.60
CA VAL A 153 -7.96 2.67 -5.56
C VAL A 153 -8.14 2.25 -4.11
N LEU A 154 -9.23 1.53 -3.86
CA LEU A 154 -9.57 0.97 -2.56
C LEU A 154 -9.30 -0.54 -2.54
N SER A 155 -8.82 -1.03 -1.43
CA SER A 155 -8.65 -2.46 -1.17
C SER A 155 -8.65 -2.73 0.35
N PRO A 156 -8.74 -3.98 0.82
CA PRO A 156 -8.41 -4.31 2.19
C PRO A 156 -6.94 -4.00 2.52
N CYS A 157 -6.63 -3.62 3.76
CA CYS A 157 -5.25 -3.52 4.23
C CYS A 157 -4.66 -4.87 4.62
N SER A 158 -5.52 -5.81 5.02
CA SER A 158 -5.16 -7.13 5.55
C SER A 158 -6.26 -8.14 5.26
N THR A 159 -6.02 -9.40 5.57
CA THR A 159 -6.99 -10.49 5.41
C THR A 159 -8.08 -10.50 6.50
N GLY A 160 -7.95 -9.63 7.48
CA GLY A 160 -8.87 -9.51 8.62
C GLY A 160 -8.35 -8.54 9.67
N VAL A 161 -8.87 -8.64 10.88
CA VAL A 161 -8.37 -7.88 12.03
C VAL A 161 -7.01 -8.41 12.50
N ALA A 162 -6.35 -7.67 13.41
CA ALA A 162 -5.07 -8.08 13.98
C ALA A 162 -5.13 -9.48 14.63
N ASP A 163 -4.12 -10.31 14.32
CA ASP A 163 -3.97 -11.64 14.91
C ASP A 163 -3.75 -11.55 16.43
N LYS A 164 -4.32 -12.49 17.18
CA LYS A 164 -4.12 -12.57 18.63
C LYS A 164 -2.69 -13.06 18.94
N GLY A 165 -1.95 -12.28 19.71
CA GLY A 165 -0.60 -12.61 20.20
C GLY A 165 0.51 -11.98 19.39
N LEU A 166 1.76 -12.47 19.59
CA LEU A 166 2.99 -11.88 19.01
C LEU A 166 3.69 -12.80 17.98
N LYS A 167 3.04 -13.89 17.58
CA LYS A 167 3.66 -14.88 16.67
C LYS A 167 3.51 -14.53 15.20
N SER A 168 2.53 -13.70 14.85
CA SER A 168 2.22 -13.30 13.47
C SER A 168 1.96 -11.80 13.43
N THR A 169 2.35 -11.16 12.33
CA THR A 169 2.03 -9.77 12.00
C THR A 169 0.97 -9.70 10.89
N GLY A 170 0.33 -10.82 10.58
CA GLY A 170 -0.63 -10.94 9.48
C GLY A 170 0.03 -11.09 8.11
N SER A 171 -0.77 -10.97 7.06
CA SER A 171 -0.32 -11.09 5.66
C SER A 171 -0.16 -9.73 4.99
N ALA A 172 0.92 -9.58 4.22
CA ALA A 172 1.16 -8.40 3.37
C ALA A 172 0.54 -8.54 1.96
N ASP A 173 -0.35 -9.49 1.75
CA ASP A 173 -0.87 -9.83 0.42
C ASP A 173 -1.56 -8.67 -0.30
N PHE A 174 -2.17 -7.75 0.46
CA PHE A 174 -2.82 -6.55 -0.09
C PHE A 174 -1.90 -5.34 -0.24
N ASN A 175 -0.64 -5.42 0.25
CA ASN A 175 0.26 -4.27 0.29
C ASN A 175 1.41 -4.37 -0.73
N ARG A 176 1.80 -5.60 -1.11
CA ARG A 176 2.97 -5.82 -1.96
C ARG A 176 2.90 -5.13 -3.30
N VAL A 177 1.73 -5.14 -3.94
CA VAL A 177 1.52 -4.53 -5.25
C VAL A 177 1.79 -3.03 -5.21
N TRP A 178 1.31 -2.36 -4.19
CA TRP A 178 1.47 -0.92 -4.01
C TRP A 178 2.91 -0.53 -3.66
N SER A 179 3.53 -1.31 -2.76
CA SER A 179 4.96 -1.16 -2.45
C SER A 179 5.84 -1.39 -3.67
N TYR A 180 5.51 -2.39 -4.50
CA TYR A 180 6.23 -2.67 -5.74
C TYR A 180 6.13 -1.53 -6.74
N MET A 181 4.95 -0.97 -6.92
CA MET A 181 4.73 0.15 -7.83
C MET A 181 5.10 1.52 -7.23
N HIS A 182 5.64 1.58 -6.00
CA HIS A 182 6.00 2.82 -5.29
C HIS A 182 4.87 3.85 -5.22
N THR A 183 3.63 3.39 -5.09
CA THR A 183 2.46 4.25 -4.97
C THR A 183 2.17 4.59 -3.50
N PRO A 184 1.70 5.81 -3.18
CA PRO A 184 1.29 6.17 -1.84
C PRO A 184 0.07 5.35 -1.43
N ALA A 185 0.10 4.83 -0.21
CA ALA A 185 -1.01 4.07 0.36
C ALA A 185 -1.24 4.48 1.82
N ILE A 186 -2.50 4.63 2.21
CA ILE A 186 -2.91 4.92 3.58
C ILE A 186 -3.98 3.94 4.03
N SER A 187 -3.88 3.49 5.28
CA SER A 187 -4.92 2.70 5.94
C SER A 187 -5.84 3.62 6.73
N LEU A 188 -7.12 3.56 6.43
CA LEU A 188 -8.17 4.30 7.13
C LEU A 188 -9.00 3.31 7.97
N PRO A 189 -9.10 3.46 9.30
CA PRO A 189 -9.81 2.55 10.18
C PRO A 189 -11.33 2.80 10.12
N LEU A 190 -11.94 2.55 8.97
CA LEU A 190 -13.32 2.89 8.69
C LEU A 190 -14.31 1.80 9.09
N LEU A 191 -13.84 0.58 9.30
CA LEU A 191 -14.66 -0.60 9.51
C LEU A 191 -14.32 -1.29 10.84
N GLN A 192 -15.21 -2.15 11.28
CA GLN A 192 -15.00 -3.05 12.40
C GLN A 192 -15.11 -4.50 11.93
N GLY A 193 -14.18 -5.32 12.35
CA GLY A 193 -14.17 -6.74 12.12
C GLY A 193 -14.54 -7.53 13.37
N GLU A 194 -13.97 -8.71 13.50
CA GLU A 194 -14.21 -9.60 14.63
C GLU A 194 -13.80 -8.97 15.96
N ASN A 195 -14.55 -9.23 17.03
CA ASN A 195 -14.34 -8.69 18.37
C ASN A 195 -14.31 -7.15 18.45
N ASN A 196 -14.99 -6.47 17.54
CA ASN A 196 -15.01 -5.00 17.40
C ASN A 196 -13.62 -4.38 17.19
N LEU A 197 -12.66 -5.16 16.71
CA LEU A 197 -11.34 -4.63 16.37
C LEU A 197 -11.41 -3.80 15.07
N PRO A 198 -10.59 -2.76 14.95
CA PRO A 198 -10.58 -1.94 13.75
C PRO A 198 -10.15 -2.74 12.53
N LEU A 199 -10.82 -2.49 11.40
CA LEU A 199 -10.51 -3.04 10.10
C LEU A 199 -10.24 -1.90 9.13
N GLY A 200 -9.06 -1.89 8.53
CA GLY A 200 -8.62 -0.81 7.65
C GLY A 200 -9.11 -0.97 6.22
N VAL A 201 -9.63 0.11 5.67
CA VAL A 201 -9.76 0.30 4.21
C VAL A 201 -8.49 0.96 3.71
N GLN A 202 -7.79 0.32 2.78
CA GLN A 202 -6.61 0.90 2.14
C GLN A 202 -7.05 1.79 0.99
N LEU A 203 -6.62 3.05 1.01
CA LEU A 203 -6.67 3.94 -0.13
C LEU A 203 -5.28 4.04 -0.74
N VAL A 204 -5.19 3.93 -2.06
CA VAL A 204 -3.96 4.01 -2.84
C VAL A 204 -4.10 5.12 -3.86
N GLY A 205 -3.08 5.96 -3.97
CA GLY A 205 -3.03 7.12 -4.85
C GLY A 205 -2.02 6.99 -5.98
N ASP A 206 -1.87 8.07 -6.74
CA ASP A 206 -0.85 8.22 -7.76
C ASP A 206 0.50 8.63 -7.15
N ARG A 207 1.61 8.30 -7.81
CA ARG A 207 2.96 8.71 -7.39
C ARG A 207 3.07 10.23 -7.36
N HIS A 208 3.72 10.77 -6.34
CA HIS A 208 4.05 12.20 -6.21
C HIS A 208 2.84 13.15 -6.09
N ASP A 209 1.65 12.62 -5.81
CA ASP A 209 0.42 13.40 -5.63
C ASP A 209 -0.10 13.34 -4.19
N ASP A 210 0.80 13.26 -3.21
CA ASP A 210 0.50 13.04 -1.79
C ASP A 210 -0.42 14.12 -1.20
N ASN A 211 -0.32 15.37 -1.65
CA ASN A 211 -1.16 16.45 -1.15
C ASN A 211 -2.64 16.22 -1.49
N ARG A 212 -2.95 15.94 -2.77
CA ARG A 212 -4.31 15.61 -3.21
C ARG A 212 -4.79 14.29 -2.60
N PHE A 213 -3.91 13.30 -2.58
CA PHE A 213 -4.18 11.98 -2.01
C PHE A 213 -4.64 12.07 -0.55
N LEU A 214 -3.95 12.85 0.30
CA LEU A 214 -4.33 13.05 1.70
C LEU A 214 -5.65 13.83 1.84
N GLY A 215 -5.93 14.75 0.92
CA GLY A 215 -7.22 15.43 0.85
C GLY A 215 -8.39 14.48 0.57
N VAL A 216 -8.19 13.57 -0.40
CA VAL A 216 -9.16 12.51 -0.73
C VAL A 216 -9.34 11.53 0.43
N ALA A 217 -8.24 11.15 1.10
CA ALA A 217 -8.30 10.30 2.29
C ALA A 217 -9.12 10.94 3.44
N ASN A 218 -8.92 12.23 3.69
CA ASN A 218 -9.67 12.98 4.69
C ASN A 218 -11.17 13.10 4.33
N TRP A 219 -11.48 13.28 3.06
CA TRP A 219 -12.86 13.26 2.58
C TRP A 219 -13.52 11.91 2.86
N LEU A 220 -12.86 10.82 2.48
CA LEU A 220 -13.37 9.45 2.67
C LEU A 220 -13.60 9.13 4.15
N GLU A 221 -12.69 9.56 5.04
CA GLU A 221 -12.84 9.39 6.49
C GLU A 221 -14.06 10.16 7.02
N LYS A 222 -14.25 11.41 6.60
CA LYS A 222 -15.38 12.24 7.03
C LYS A 222 -16.71 11.69 6.54
N GLU A 223 -16.79 11.31 5.26
CA GLU A 223 -18.03 10.75 4.70
C GLU A 223 -18.39 9.40 5.34
N SER A 224 -17.39 8.56 5.62
CA SER A 224 -17.64 7.26 6.28
C SER A 224 -18.25 7.41 7.68
N LYS A 225 -17.92 8.45 8.42
CA LYS A 225 -18.50 8.71 9.75
C LYS A 225 -20.00 8.97 9.68
N LYS A 226 -20.51 9.58 8.61
CA LYS A 226 -21.92 9.87 8.40
C LYS A 226 -22.79 8.61 8.19
N PHE A 227 -22.19 7.49 7.82
CA PHE A 227 -22.91 6.23 7.64
C PHE A 227 -22.89 5.35 8.89
N ASN A 228 -22.09 5.71 9.90
CA ASN A 228 -21.96 4.98 11.17
C ASN A 228 -22.72 5.65 12.31
N GLU A 229 -23.33 6.81 12.07
CA GLU A 229 -24.29 7.51 12.90
C GLU A 229 -25.73 7.09 12.54
#